data_c3ef82d889ee7a911cb98c21a8df9230
#
_entry.id   c3ef82d889ee7a911cb98c21a8df9230
#
_cell.length_a   1.000
_cell.length_b   1.000
_cell.length_c   1.000
_cell.angle_alpha   90.00
_cell.angle_beta   90.00
_cell.angle_gamma   90.00
#
_symmetry.space_group_name_H-M   'P 1'
#
loop_
_entity.id
_entity.type
_entity.pdbx_description
1 polymer ?
#
loop_
_entity_poly.entity_id
_entity_poly.type
_entity_poly.pdbx_seq_one_letter_code
_entity_poly.pdbx_strand_id
1 'polypeptide(L)'
;CPGHADYVKNMITGAAQMDGAILVIAATDGPMAQTREHILLSRQVGVPRMVVFLNKCDMVDDPELLELVEMEVRDLLNEYGFEGDETPIIAGSALKALEGDPEYVEKIKELMNAVDEWIPTPERDTDKPFLMSIEDVFTITGRGTVVTGRVERGQLRLNDEVEIVGIKPTKKTVVTGIEMFKKTLDYAEAGDNAGVLL
;
A
#
# COMPACT_ATOMS: atom_id res chain seq x y z
N CYS A 1 6.32 -0.44 5.47
CA CYS A 1 7.52 0.31 5.02
C CYS A 1 8.50 0.38 6.19
N PRO A 2 9.79 0.05 6.01
CA PRO A 2 10.78 0.23 7.05
C PRO A 2 10.99 1.72 7.30
N GLY A 3 11.01 2.12 8.57
CA GLY A 3 11.19 3.51 9.00
C GLY A 3 12.63 4.05 8.89
N HIS A 4 13.45 3.55 7.98
CA HIS A 4 14.83 3.99 7.84
C HIS A 4 15.03 4.75 6.52
N ALA A 5 15.82 5.84 6.54
CA ALA A 5 16.06 6.70 5.38
C ALA A 5 16.57 5.95 4.12
N ASP A 6 17.27 4.82 4.31
CA ASP A 6 17.80 3.98 3.23
C ASP A 6 16.69 3.30 2.38
N TYR A 7 15.45 3.27 2.88
CA TYR A 7 14.32 2.60 2.21
C TYR A 7 13.32 3.56 1.55
N VAL A 8 13.59 4.87 1.56
CA VAL A 8 12.70 5.89 0.98
C VAL A 8 12.39 5.59 -0.49
N LYS A 9 13.37 5.11 -1.28
CA LYS A 9 13.16 4.72 -2.67
C LYS A 9 12.12 3.60 -2.82
N ASN A 10 12.22 2.55 -2.01
CA ASN A 10 11.27 1.44 -2.05
C ASN A 10 9.89 1.86 -1.53
N MET A 11 9.87 2.81 -0.59
CA MET A 11 8.64 3.39 -0.08
C MET A 11 7.92 4.23 -1.15
N ILE A 12 8.63 5.03 -1.93
CA ILE A 12 8.06 5.81 -3.04
C ILE A 12 7.40 4.87 -4.06
N THR A 13 8.11 3.83 -4.50
CA THR A 13 7.59 2.87 -5.47
C THR A 13 6.37 2.12 -4.92
N GLY A 14 6.44 1.66 -3.68
CA GLY A 14 5.32 0.96 -3.03
C GLY A 14 4.12 1.87 -2.75
N ALA A 15 4.37 3.11 -2.30
CA ALA A 15 3.32 4.07 -1.97
C ALA A 15 2.52 4.51 -3.21
N ALA A 16 3.16 4.62 -4.36
CA ALA A 16 2.48 4.95 -5.62
C ALA A 16 1.45 3.90 -6.05
N GLN A 17 1.49 2.70 -5.49
CA GLN A 17 0.58 1.60 -5.78
C GLN A 17 -0.57 1.46 -4.76
N MET A 18 -0.56 2.26 -3.69
CA MET A 18 -1.52 2.12 -2.60
C MET A 18 -2.86 2.79 -2.92
N ASP A 19 -3.94 2.07 -2.66
CA ASP A 19 -5.31 2.60 -2.73
C ASP A 19 -5.76 3.20 -1.39
N GLY A 20 -5.01 2.96 -0.33
CA GLY A 20 -5.18 3.48 1.01
C GLY A 20 -3.99 3.10 1.87
N ALA A 21 -3.90 3.60 3.09
CA ALA A 21 -2.80 3.31 4.00
C ALA A 21 -3.26 3.08 5.44
N ILE A 22 -2.55 2.23 6.15
CA ILE A 22 -2.59 2.15 7.61
C ILE A 22 -1.30 2.78 8.13
N LEU A 23 -1.43 3.90 8.82
CA LEU A 23 -0.31 4.58 9.48
C LEU A 23 -0.14 4.01 10.89
N VAL A 24 0.97 3.35 11.14
CA VAL A 24 1.27 2.75 12.44
C VAL A 24 2.21 3.66 13.24
N ILE A 25 1.78 4.06 14.42
CA ILE A 25 2.53 4.94 15.34
C ILE A 25 2.64 4.24 16.67
N ALA A 26 3.82 4.24 17.29
CA ALA A 26 3.96 3.76 18.68
C ALA A 26 3.37 4.80 19.64
N ALA A 27 2.38 4.41 20.44
CA ALA A 27 1.76 5.30 21.44
C ALA A 27 2.75 5.79 22.49
N THR A 28 3.82 5.03 22.73
CA THR A 28 4.90 5.40 23.67
C THR A 28 5.75 6.57 23.19
N ASP A 29 5.87 6.77 21.88
CA ASP A 29 6.80 7.73 21.27
C ASP A 29 6.07 8.89 20.56
N GLY A 30 4.79 8.68 20.22
CA GLY A 30 4.04 9.62 19.40
C GLY A 30 4.56 9.75 17.97
N PRO A 31 4.09 10.76 17.20
CA PRO A 31 4.55 10.99 15.84
C PRO A 31 5.97 11.55 15.81
N MET A 32 6.88 10.82 15.18
CA MET A 32 8.29 11.18 15.01
C MET A 32 8.55 11.79 13.62
N ALA A 33 9.80 12.22 13.37
CA ALA A 33 10.20 12.80 12.08
C ALA A 33 9.88 11.87 10.89
N GLN A 34 10.10 10.56 11.05
CA GLN A 34 9.78 9.57 10.02
C GLN A 34 8.27 9.45 9.76
N THR A 35 7.43 9.61 10.79
CA THR A 35 5.97 9.64 10.64
C THR A 35 5.56 10.79 9.74
N ARG A 36 6.14 11.97 9.92
CA ARG A 36 5.92 13.16 9.07
C ARG A 36 6.31 12.90 7.62
N GLU A 37 7.46 12.28 7.39
CA GLU A 37 7.94 11.91 6.06
C GLU A 37 6.99 10.91 5.37
N HIS A 38 6.47 9.92 6.10
CA HIS A 38 5.53 8.93 5.59
C HIS A 38 4.19 9.57 5.19
N ILE A 39 3.66 10.46 6.01
CA ILE A 39 2.40 11.18 5.71
C ILE A 39 2.60 12.07 4.49
N LEU A 40 3.68 12.88 4.47
CA LEU A 40 4.00 13.76 3.34
C LEU A 40 4.12 12.97 2.04
N LEU A 41 4.85 11.86 2.05
CA LEU A 41 5.03 11.03 0.87
C LEU A 41 3.72 10.40 0.41
N SER A 42 2.93 9.86 1.34
CA SER A 42 1.60 9.32 1.02
C SER A 42 0.72 10.37 0.34
N ARG A 43 0.80 11.62 0.77
CA ARG A 43 0.10 12.72 0.12
C ARG A 43 0.62 13.02 -1.29
N GLN A 44 1.94 13.04 -1.46
CA GLN A 44 2.58 13.33 -2.76
C GLN A 44 2.29 12.27 -3.82
N VAL A 45 2.22 11.00 -3.43
CA VAL A 45 1.91 9.89 -4.36
C VAL A 45 0.41 9.68 -4.56
N GLY A 46 -0.44 10.47 -3.89
CA GLY A 46 -1.88 10.47 -4.12
C GLY A 46 -2.66 9.41 -3.36
N VAL A 47 -2.16 8.92 -2.21
CA VAL A 47 -2.96 8.06 -1.33
C VAL A 47 -4.23 8.83 -0.91
N PRO A 48 -5.43 8.32 -1.20
CA PRO A 48 -6.66 9.08 -0.99
C PRO A 48 -7.02 9.26 0.48
N ARG A 49 -6.92 8.20 1.27
CA ARG A 49 -7.24 8.16 2.70
C ARG A 49 -6.35 7.21 3.45
N MET A 50 -6.23 7.43 4.76
CA MET A 50 -5.52 6.52 5.65
C MET A 50 -6.29 6.30 6.94
N VAL A 51 -5.99 5.20 7.62
CA VAL A 51 -6.43 4.87 8.96
C VAL A 51 -5.21 4.85 9.85
N VAL A 52 -5.33 5.25 11.10
CA VAL A 52 -4.21 5.24 12.05
C VAL A 52 -4.36 4.11 13.05
N PHE A 53 -3.27 3.42 13.32
CA PHE A 53 -3.17 2.45 14.42
C PHE A 53 -2.13 2.91 15.44
N LEU A 54 -2.58 3.33 16.61
CA LEU A 54 -1.71 3.62 17.76
C LEU A 54 -1.33 2.29 18.42
N ASN A 55 -0.12 1.83 18.10
CA ASN A 55 0.39 0.55 18.58
C ASN A 55 1.10 0.69 19.95
N LYS A 56 1.31 -0.42 20.62
CA LYS A 56 1.97 -0.54 21.95
C LYS A 56 1.21 0.17 23.07
N CYS A 57 -0.10 0.26 22.98
CA CYS A 57 -0.91 0.86 24.06
C CYS A 57 -0.86 0.06 25.36
N ASP A 58 -0.50 -1.22 25.32
CA ASP A 58 -0.21 -2.05 26.49
C ASP A 58 0.97 -1.57 27.33
N MET A 59 1.78 -0.66 26.81
CA MET A 59 2.94 -0.07 27.49
C MET A 59 2.66 1.36 28.03
N VAL A 60 1.45 1.86 27.83
CA VAL A 60 1.05 3.21 28.23
C VAL A 60 -0.02 3.10 29.33
N ASP A 61 0.33 3.44 30.55
CA ASP A 61 -0.57 3.37 31.70
C ASP A 61 -1.43 4.63 31.87
N ASP A 62 -1.06 5.72 31.20
CA ASP A 62 -1.71 7.02 31.34
C ASP A 62 -2.66 7.29 30.15
N PRO A 63 -3.99 7.31 30.36
CA PRO A 63 -4.94 7.62 29.31
C PRO A 63 -4.78 9.03 28.72
N GLU A 64 -4.35 10.01 29.52
CA GLU A 64 -4.15 11.40 29.05
C GLU A 64 -3.03 11.46 28.01
N LEU A 65 -2.02 10.60 28.13
CA LEU A 65 -0.95 10.50 27.15
C LEU A 65 -1.45 9.97 25.81
N LEU A 66 -2.37 8.99 25.82
CA LEU A 66 -2.97 8.46 24.60
C LEU A 66 -3.81 9.53 23.87
N GLU A 67 -4.59 10.31 24.62
CA GLU A 67 -5.37 11.42 24.07
C GLU A 67 -4.47 12.50 23.45
N LEU A 68 -3.36 12.83 24.12
CA LEU A 68 -2.39 13.80 23.62
C LEU A 68 -1.75 13.32 22.30
N VAL A 69 -1.32 12.06 22.25
CA VAL A 69 -0.74 11.47 21.03
C VAL A 69 -1.77 11.46 19.90
N GLU A 70 -3.02 11.13 20.19
CA GLU A 70 -4.09 11.16 19.19
C GLU A 70 -4.30 12.58 18.62
N MET A 71 -4.34 13.60 19.49
CA MET A 71 -4.44 15.01 19.06
C MET A 71 -3.27 15.41 18.17
N GLU A 72 -2.02 15.09 18.55
CA GLU A 72 -0.83 15.38 17.72
C GLU A 72 -0.90 14.72 16.36
N VAL A 73 -1.41 13.49 16.28
CA VAL A 73 -1.57 12.76 15.02
C VAL A 73 -2.64 13.43 14.15
N ARG A 74 -3.77 13.85 14.71
CA ARG A 74 -4.84 14.56 13.99
C ARG A 74 -4.35 15.89 13.43
N ASP A 75 -3.65 16.68 14.24
CA ASP A 75 -3.07 17.94 13.81
C ASP A 75 -2.07 17.74 12.67
N LEU A 76 -1.24 16.71 12.78
CA LEU A 76 -0.27 16.36 11.76
C LEU A 76 -0.92 15.94 10.45
N LEU A 77 -1.97 15.14 10.49
CA LEU A 77 -2.74 14.75 9.31
C LEU A 77 -3.38 15.96 8.63
N ASN A 78 -3.96 16.89 9.41
CA ASN A 78 -4.53 18.14 8.91
C ASN A 78 -3.46 19.04 8.27
N GLU A 79 -2.27 19.14 8.86
CA GLU A 79 -1.12 19.90 8.31
C GLU A 79 -0.75 19.43 6.90
N TYR A 80 -0.78 18.12 6.65
CA TYR A 80 -0.45 17.53 5.35
C TYR A 80 -1.66 17.34 4.41
N GLY A 81 -2.83 17.87 4.79
CA GLY A 81 -4.01 17.91 3.94
C GLY A 81 -4.82 16.61 3.87
N PHE A 82 -4.70 15.76 4.89
CA PHE A 82 -5.64 14.69 5.16
C PHE A 82 -6.77 15.18 6.09
N GLU A 83 -7.89 14.46 6.13
CA GLU A 83 -9.03 14.77 7.00
C GLU A 83 -8.77 14.27 8.43
N GLY A 84 -7.80 14.90 9.14
CA GLY A 84 -7.30 14.42 10.43
C GLY A 84 -8.37 14.28 11.51
N ASP A 85 -9.33 15.22 11.55
CA ASP A 85 -10.43 15.21 12.53
C ASP A 85 -11.39 14.03 12.33
N GLU A 86 -11.58 13.60 11.07
CA GLU A 86 -12.48 12.50 10.71
C GLU A 86 -11.75 11.16 10.56
N THR A 87 -10.42 11.17 10.47
CA THR A 87 -9.61 9.96 10.29
C THR A 87 -9.81 9.00 11.46
N PRO A 88 -10.18 7.72 11.21
CA PRO A 88 -10.24 6.72 12.26
C PRO A 88 -8.86 6.47 12.87
N ILE A 89 -8.79 6.56 14.20
CA ILE A 89 -7.59 6.26 14.98
C ILE A 89 -7.96 5.16 15.96
N ILE A 90 -7.33 4.01 15.84
CA ILE A 90 -7.55 2.84 16.67
C ILE A 90 -6.34 2.63 17.57
N ALA A 91 -6.57 2.62 18.88
CA ALA A 91 -5.54 2.34 19.88
C ALA A 91 -5.53 0.85 20.24
N GLY A 92 -4.34 0.23 20.24
CA GLY A 92 -4.21 -1.19 20.52
C GLY A 92 -2.77 -1.67 20.71
N SER A 93 -2.61 -2.98 20.80
CA SER A 93 -1.31 -3.65 20.83
C SER A 93 -1.32 -4.83 19.86
N ALA A 94 -0.55 -4.72 18.79
CA ALA A 94 -0.43 -5.80 17.82
C ALA A 94 0.23 -7.04 18.43
N LEU A 95 1.17 -6.86 19.38
CA LEU A 95 1.81 -7.98 20.08
C LEU A 95 0.80 -8.74 20.93
N LYS A 96 0.01 -8.05 21.74
CA LYS A 96 -1.01 -8.67 22.59
C LYS A 96 -2.09 -9.36 21.78
N ALA A 97 -2.50 -8.76 20.67
CA ALA A 97 -3.42 -9.40 19.72
C ALA A 97 -2.84 -10.70 19.16
N LEU A 98 -1.55 -10.71 18.78
CA LEU A 98 -0.86 -11.90 18.28
C LEU A 98 -0.73 -13.00 19.36
N GLU A 99 -0.57 -12.62 20.62
CA GLU A 99 -0.57 -13.53 21.78
C GLU A 99 -1.96 -14.09 22.09
N GLY A 100 -3.01 -13.58 21.44
CA GLY A 100 -4.39 -14.07 21.57
C GLY A 100 -5.19 -13.36 22.68
N ASP A 101 -4.74 -12.19 23.16
CA ASP A 101 -5.51 -11.37 24.10
C ASP A 101 -6.82 -10.90 23.42
N PRO A 102 -8.01 -11.28 23.97
CA PRO A 102 -9.29 -11.01 23.31
C PRO A 102 -9.58 -9.53 23.10
N GLU A 103 -9.18 -8.67 24.02
CA GLU A 103 -9.39 -7.23 23.94
C GLU A 103 -8.63 -6.64 22.76
N TYR A 104 -7.35 -6.97 22.63
CA TYR A 104 -6.51 -6.47 21.55
C TYR A 104 -6.80 -7.13 20.19
N VAL A 105 -7.26 -8.38 20.18
CA VAL A 105 -7.78 -9.03 18.96
C VAL A 105 -8.99 -8.25 18.42
N GLU A 106 -9.88 -7.78 19.29
CA GLU A 106 -11.03 -6.98 18.90
C GLU A 106 -10.60 -5.61 18.32
N LYS A 107 -9.53 -5.00 18.86
CA LYS A 107 -8.95 -3.77 18.29
C LYS A 107 -8.39 -3.95 16.88
N ILE A 108 -7.84 -5.11 16.58
CA ILE A 108 -7.42 -5.42 15.18
C ILE A 108 -8.64 -5.57 14.25
N LYS A 109 -9.72 -6.16 14.72
CA LYS A 109 -10.97 -6.22 13.92
C LYS A 109 -11.57 -4.83 13.69
N GLU A 110 -11.57 -3.99 14.75
CA GLU A 110 -11.99 -2.59 14.65
C GLU A 110 -11.16 -1.83 13.61
N LEU A 111 -9.83 -2.02 13.60
CA LEU A 111 -8.94 -1.47 12.58
C LEU A 111 -9.34 -1.92 11.16
N MET A 112 -9.61 -3.22 10.97
CA MET A 112 -9.99 -3.74 9.66
C MET A 112 -11.36 -3.21 9.20
N ASN A 113 -12.32 -3.10 10.13
CA ASN A 113 -13.61 -2.49 9.83
C ASN A 113 -13.45 -1.00 9.44
N ALA A 114 -12.59 -0.27 10.14
CA ALA A 114 -12.29 1.12 9.80
C ALA A 114 -11.64 1.25 8.41
N VAL A 115 -10.77 0.31 8.01
CA VAL A 115 -10.22 0.25 6.65
C VAL A 115 -11.34 0.06 5.62
N ASP A 116 -12.26 -0.88 5.85
CA ASP A 116 -13.35 -1.20 4.92
C ASP A 116 -14.36 -0.04 4.78
N GLU A 117 -14.62 0.69 5.86
CA GLU A 117 -15.60 1.78 5.88
C GLU A 117 -15.02 3.12 5.41
N TRP A 118 -13.75 3.41 5.77
CA TRP A 118 -13.13 4.71 5.56
C TRP A 118 -12.37 4.83 4.24
N ILE A 119 -11.65 3.78 3.82
CA ILE A 119 -10.88 3.82 2.58
C ILE A 119 -11.82 3.50 1.41
N PRO A 120 -11.95 4.41 0.41
CA PRO A 120 -12.86 4.19 -0.69
C PRO A 120 -12.41 2.99 -1.53
N THR A 121 -13.36 2.17 -1.98
CA THR A 121 -13.08 1.12 -2.96
C THR A 121 -12.60 1.78 -4.25
N PRO A 122 -11.40 1.44 -4.75
CA PRO A 122 -10.85 2.09 -5.93
C PRO A 122 -11.62 1.72 -7.19
N GLU A 123 -11.90 2.71 -8.02
CA GLU A 123 -12.43 2.47 -9.37
C GLU A 123 -11.31 1.92 -10.26
N ARG A 124 -11.60 0.84 -10.98
CA ARG A 124 -10.65 0.16 -11.89
C ARG A 124 -11.08 0.32 -13.34
N ASP A 125 -10.24 0.95 -14.15
CA ASP A 125 -10.45 1.17 -15.58
C ASP A 125 -10.21 -0.11 -16.40
N THR A 126 -11.02 -1.13 -16.21
CA THR A 126 -10.84 -2.44 -16.88
C THR A 126 -11.23 -2.43 -18.36
N ASP A 127 -12.07 -1.50 -18.79
CA ASP A 127 -12.57 -1.41 -20.19
C ASP A 127 -11.65 -0.60 -21.12
N LYS A 128 -10.60 0.02 -20.57
CA LYS A 128 -9.63 0.77 -21.35
C LYS A 128 -8.56 -0.14 -21.96
N PRO A 129 -7.83 0.31 -23.02
CA PRO A 129 -6.67 -0.41 -23.52
C PRO A 129 -5.66 -0.68 -22.40
N PHE A 130 -5.11 -1.90 -22.40
CA PHE A 130 -4.13 -2.33 -21.41
C PHE A 130 -2.93 -1.38 -21.33
N LEU A 131 -2.54 -1.08 -20.12
CA LEU A 131 -1.31 -0.35 -19.78
C LEU A 131 -0.75 -0.88 -18.47
N MET A 132 0.55 -1.20 -18.46
CA MET A 132 1.28 -1.62 -17.28
C MET A 132 2.59 -0.85 -17.17
N SER A 133 2.87 -0.28 -16.02
CA SER A 133 4.16 0.34 -15.72
C SER A 133 5.16 -0.76 -15.34
N ILE A 134 6.29 -0.85 -16.08
CA ILE A 134 7.34 -1.82 -15.76
C ILE A 134 8.21 -1.28 -14.64
N GLU A 135 8.28 -2.01 -13.54
CA GLU A 135 9.05 -1.67 -12.34
C GLU A 135 10.35 -2.46 -12.24
N ASP A 136 10.30 -3.75 -12.61
CA ASP A 136 11.47 -4.61 -12.60
C ASP A 136 11.46 -5.60 -13.78
N VAL A 137 12.64 -6.08 -14.16
CA VAL A 137 12.85 -6.98 -15.31
C VAL A 137 13.86 -8.05 -14.93
N PHE A 138 13.45 -9.32 -15.07
CA PHE A 138 14.38 -10.44 -14.87
C PHE A 138 14.24 -11.48 -15.98
N THR A 139 15.30 -12.25 -16.16
CA THR A 139 15.30 -13.35 -17.12
C THR A 139 15.27 -14.68 -16.38
N ILE A 140 14.32 -15.54 -16.73
CA ILE A 140 14.25 -16.91 -16.23
C ILE A 140 14.85 -17.82 -17.28
N THR A 141 15.93 -18.52 -16.93
CA THR A 141 16.62 -19.47 -17.84
C THR A 141 15.61 -20.50 -18.35
N GLY A 142 15.50 -20.62 -19.68
CA GLY A 142 14.60 -21.56 -20.35
C GLY A 142 13.12 -21.15 -20.40
N ARG A 143 12.76 -20.01 -19.82
CA ARG A 143 11.38 -19.49 -19.85
C ARG A 143 11.22 -18.17 -20.60
N GLY A 144 12.19 -17.27 -20.49
CA GLY A 144 12.15 -15.96 -21.17
C GLY A 144 12.32 -14.79 -20.21
N THR A 145 11.92 -13.63 -20.65
CA THR A 145 11.98 -12.37 -19.88
C THR A 145 10.68 -12.19 -19.12
N VAL A 146 10.77 -11.92 -17.82
CA VAL A 146 9.64 -11.53 -16.98
C VAL A 146 9.75 -10.04 -16.67
N VAL A 147 8.67 -9.32 -16.88
CA VAL A 147 8.50 -7.93 -16.45
C VAL A 147 7.49 -7.91 -15.32
N THR A 148 7.77 -7.15 -14.27
CA THR A 148 6.81 -6.95 -13.18
C THR A 148 6.38 -5.51 -13.09
N GLY A 149 5.18 -5.30 -12.58
CA GLY A 149 4.64 -3.98 -12.33
C GLY A 149 3.14 -4.00 -12.08
N ARG A 150 2.59 -2.83 -11.86
CA ARG A 150 1.15 -2.64 -11.70
C ARG A 150 0.47 -2.48 -13.05
N VAL A 151 -0.65 -3.15 -13.22
CA VAL A 151 -1.58 -2.89 -14.33
C VAL A 151 -2.34 -1.60 -14.00
N GLU A 152 -2.08 -0.55 -14.76
CA GLU A 152 -2.68 0.77 -14.55
C GLU A 152 -4.12 0.83 -15.06
N ARG A 153 -4.38 0.17 -16.19
CA ARG A 153 -5.70 0.11 -16.82
C ARG A 153 -5.82 -1.07 -17.77
N GLY A 154 -7.05 -1.44 -18.09
CA GLY A 154 -7.39 -2.50 -19.03
C GLY A 154 -7.20 -3.89 -18.44
N GLN A 155 -7.23 -4.87 -19.31
CA GLN A 155 -6.99 -6.27 -19.00
C GLN A 155 -5.92 -6.83 -19.94
N LEU A 156 -5.14 -7.77 -19.44
CA LEU A 156 -4.14 -8.52 -20.17
C LEU A 156 -4.46 -10.02 -20.06
N ARG A 157 -4.47 -10.70 -21.18
CA ARG A 157 -4.73 -12.15 -21.22
C ARG A 157 -3.53 -12.90 -21.78
N LEU A 158 -3.50 -14.18 -21.49
CA LEU A 158 -2.53 -15.09 -22.07
C LEU A 158 -2.66 -15.06 -23.62
N ASN A 159 -1.54 -15.01 -24.33
CA ASN A 159 -1.42 -14.89 -25.78
C ASN A 159 -1.80 -13.52 -26.38
N ASP A 160 -2.08 -12.50 -25.59
CA ASP A 160 -2.23 -11.15 -26.11
C ASP A 160 -0.91 -10.62 -26.68
N GLU A 161 -1.01 -9.89 -27.81
CA GLU A 161 0.11 -9.12 -28.36
C GLU A 161 0.20 -7.79 -27.62
N VAL A 162 1.38 -7.46 -27.10
CA VAL A 162 1.67 -6.22 -26.38
C VAL A 162 2.83 -5.47 -27.00
N GLU A 163 2.85 -4.16 -26.79
CA GLU A 163 3.94 -3.28 -27.22
C GLU A 163 4.75 -2.83 -25.99
N ILE A 164 6.07 -3.06 -26.04
CA ILE A 164 7.02 -2.52 -25.07
C ILE A 164 7.43 -1.14 -25.56
N VAL A 165 7.00 -0.11 -24.84
CA VAL A 165 7.27 1.30 -25.17
C VAL A 165 8.25 1.87 -24.14
N GLY A 166 9.23 2.63 -24.62
CA GLY A 166 10.23 3.28 -23.76
C GLY A 166 11.26 4.09 -24.55
N ILE A 167 12.47 4.20 -24.01
CA ILE A 167 13.57 4.98 -24.62
C ILE A 167 14.04 4.34 -25.96
N LYS A 168 13.97 3.01 -26.03
CA LYS A 168 14.30 2.25 -27.25
C LYS A 168 13.11 2.19 -28.19
N PRO A 169 13.33 1.89 -29.49
CA PRO A 169 12.23 1.68 -30.42
C PRO A 169 11.23 0.67 -29.91
N THR A 170 9.95 0.95 -30.08
CA THR A 170 8.83 0.09 -29.68
C THR A 170 9.01 -1.32 -30.24
N LYS A 171 8.82 -2.31 -29.38
CA LYS A 171 8.92 -3.73 -29.74
C LYS A 171 7.61 -4.43 -29.42
N LYS A 172 7.11 -5.20 -30.39
CA LYS A 172 5.96 -6.09 -30.17
C LYS A 172 6.42 -7.45 -29.64
N THR A 173 5.63 -8.01 -28.74
CA THR A 173 5.84 -9.36 -28.20
C THR A 173 4.50 -9.97 -27.79
N VAL A 174 4.50 -11.25 -27.44
CA VAL A 174 3.30 -11.97 -27.02
C VAL A 174 3.47 -12.38 -25.57
N VAL A 175 2.39 -12.25 -24.79
CA VAL A 175 2.33 -12.68 -23.41
C VAL A 175 2.25 -14.20 -23.33
N THR A 176 3.28 -14.83 -22.78
CA THR A 176 3.38 -16.29 -22.66
C THR A 176 3.04 -16.82 -21.27
N GLY A 177 2.93 -15.93 -20.29
CA GLY A 177 2.52 -16.27 -18.93
C GLY A 177 2.18 -15.03 -18.12
N ILE A 178 1.27 -15.21 -17.17
CA ILE A 178 0.91 -14.18 -16.17
C ILE A 178 0.97 -14.85 -14.80
N GLU A 179 1.63 -14.22 -13.85
CA GLU A 179 1.83 -14.75 -12.51
C GLU A 179 1.63 -13.65 -11.45
N MET A 180 0.94 -13.97 -10.37
CA MET A 180 0.77 -13.11 -9.20
C MET A 180 0.85 -13.98 -7.93
N PHE A 181 1.65 -13.56 -6.93
CA PHE A 181 1.88 -14.30 -5.68
C PHE A 181 2.26 -15.78 -5.90
N LYS A 182 3.12 -16.06 -6.90
CA LYS A 182 3.55 -17.41 -7.30
C LYS A 182 2.42 -18.31 -7.82
N LYS A 183 1.30 -17.72 -8.24
CA LYS A 183 0.20 -18.43 -8.90
C LYS A 183 0.09 -17.96 -10.33
N THR A 184 -0.03 -18.91 -11.25
CA THR A 184 -0.30 -18.63 -12.66
C THR A 184 -1.75 -18.16 -12.82
N LEU A 185 -1.96 -17.13 -13.61
CA LEU A 185 -3.27 -16.55 -13.90
C LEU A 185 -3.58 -16.64 -15.41
N ASP A 186 -4.85 -16.69 -15.76
CA ASP A 186 -5.32 -16.61 -17.14
C ASP A 186 -5.35 -15.16 -17.64
N TYR A 187 -5.54 -14.20 -16.75
CA TYR A 187 -5.56 -12.78 -17.05
C TYR A 187 -5.10 -11.95 -15.83
N ALA A 188 -4.71 -10.71 -16.08
CA ALA A 188 -4.50 -9.66 -15.09
C ALA A 188 -5.29 -8.41 -15.51
N GLU A 189 -5.72 -7.62 -14.53
CA GLU A 189 -6.53 -6.43 -14.78
C GLU A 189 -6.07 -5.21 -13.98
N ALA A 190 -6.64 -4.06 -14.30
CA ALA A 190 -6.34 -2.79 -13.65
C ALA A 190 -6.33 -2.92 -12.11
N GLY A 191 -5.22 -2.53 -11.50
CA GLY A 191 -4.97 -2.64 -10.05
C GLY A 191 -4.14 -3.84 -9.64
N ASP A 192 -4.00 -4.86 -10.49
CA ASP A 192 -3.16 -6.03 -10.19
C ASP A 192 -1.67 -5.68 -10.28
N ASN A 193 -0.90 -6.25 -9.38
CA ASN A 193 0.56 -6.24 -9.47
C ASN A 193 1.02 -7.62 -9.97
N ALA A 194 1.40 -7.67 -11.24
CA ALA A 194 1.62 -8.92 -11.93
C ALA A 194 3.02 -9.07 -12.50
N GLY A 195 3.49 -10.32 -12.58
CA GLY A 195 4.63 -10.71 -13.39
C GLY A 195 4.16 -11.24 -14.75
N VAL A 196 4.63 -10.63 -15.82
CA VAL A 196 4.26 -10.97 -17.19
C VAL A 196 5.46 -11.57 -17.90
N LEU A 197 5.31 -12.78 -18.41
CA LEU A 197 6.32 -13.50 -19.17
C LEU A 197 6.15 -13.18 -20.68
N LEU A 198 7.26 -12.72 -21.28
CA LEU A 198 7.29 -12.24 -22.67
C LEU A 198 8.24 -13.07 -23.55
#